data_a53841683e38c844ff429e5c35e04904
#
_entry.id   a53841683e38c844ff429e5c35e04904
#
_cell.length_a   1.000
_cell.length_b   1.000
_cell.length_c   1.000
_cell.angle_alpha   90.00
_cell.angle_beta   90.00
_cell.angle_gamma   90.00
#
_symmetry.space_group_name_H-M   'P 1'
#
loop_
_entity.id
_entity.type
_entity.pdbx_description
1 polymer ?
#
loop_
_entity_poly.entity_id
_entity_poly.type
_entity_poly.pdbx_seq_one_letter_code
_entity_poly.pdbx_strand_id
1 'polypeptide(L)'
;MAIISLLAALGAFANEAPRATGLRLHPFAPAVRRVETAKAPVRLRSGGESLPAQWDSRELGWISPVKNQGELGTCWTFATFAVLETQLIKAGKGLYDFSEKNMANLHGFEWTPEEGGNFDMSAAYLLRWGGAVAESNDVYVTTLADWTQSPMLVPEMRVQNVVRFPMLGSSNTCTQELKSAIMSYGAVGVAMRWGGSYYHSISNAYYCYGTPIEGHAVTVVGWDDDFPHTAFKVDPGVDGAWLVKNSWGSGWGDNGYFWVSYNDKWFGQLVYPTVFIPAAEDEDYDVVRGYDRCGSVYDVTAKYPYDSRCCYDLQASVFTSTWNEELAAVGLYSYVYPDPYEILIYTNVVKGATSPVEGGTLACVKSGFIEHPGFTTIHLDSPIPLADTNSFAVVYRQTGYYRQTIVSCTMHYSDGYYSHPTNYPGNCYVGYVTNAGTNVWLDACDEADYVDPTDEGWGLCIKAYTRFAKGAPKGDAPPSSEDGARMMSDLATAGWPWLQETSTTFGAAAGFVGANGRSLWANWLLGLDPASPEVRDIVLSIDMTGGTPSISWLPSLPGRTYILYGRDSLAPGDAWREVDPTDPGATGAHYFRLAIGQ
;
A
#
# COMPACT_ATOMS: atom_id res chain seq x y z
N MET A 1 -38.68 21.16 55.90
CA MET A 1 -38.47 21.54 54.50
C MET A 1 -36.99 21.91 54.26
N ALA A 2 -36.09 20.92 54.22
CA ALA A 2 -34.66 21.11 53.91
C ALA A 2 -33.95 19.77 53.80
N ILE A 3 -34.47 18.80 53.03
CA ILE A 3 -33.80 17.51 52.73
C ILE A 3 -34.18 17.06 51.30
N ILE A 4 -34.16 17.94 50.30
CA ILE A 4 -34.35 17.56 48.90
C ILE A 4 -33.39 18.37 47.98
N SER A 5 -32.18 18.61 48.40
CA SER A 5 -31.21 19.30 47.51
C SER A 5 -29.79 18.73 47.59
N LEU A 6 -29.63 17.47 48.00
CA LEU A 6 -28.31 16.84 48.07
C LEU A 6 -28.22 15.47 47.37
N LEU A 7 -29.12 15.19 46.44
CA LEU A 7 -29.14 13.94 45.67
C LEU A 7 -28.98 14.14 44.15
N ALA A 8 -28.66 15.36 43.71
CA ALA A 8 -28.45 15.67 42.30
C ALA A 8 -26.97 15.86 41.89
N ALA A 9 -26.03 15.59 42.79
CA ALA A 9 -24.59 15.75 42.51
C ALA A 9 -23.78 14.43 42.57
N LEU A 10 -24.46 13.29 42.64
CA LEU A 10 -23.81 11.97 42.66
C LEU A 10 -24.14 11.10 41.43
N GLY A 11 -24.64 11.72 40.36
CA GLY A 11 -25.11 11.02 39.16
C GLY A 11 -24.30 11.28 37.90
N ALA A 12 -22.97 11.46 37.98
CA ALA A 12 -22.15 11.67 36.79
C ALA A 12 -20.78 10.94 36.84
N PHE A 13 -20.70 9.80 37.48
CA PHE A 13 -19.74 8.77 37.11
C PHE A 13 -20.45 7.75 36.24
N ALA A 14 -20.94 8.20 35.08
CA ALA A 14 -21.29 7.29 34.01
C ALA A 14 -20.00 6.48 33.73
N ASN A 15 -20.06 5.16 33.96
CA ASN A 15 -19.12 4.24 33.36
C ASN A 15 -19.14 4.59 31.85
N GLU A 16 -18.15 5.32 31.36
CA GLU A 16 -17.99 5.48 29.91
C GLU A 16 -17.91 4.06 29.36
N ALA A 17 -18.78 3.76 28.41
CA ALA A 17 -18.70 2.50 27.68
C ALA A 17 -17.26 2.32 27.18
N PRO A 18 -16.73 1.10 27.20
CA PRO A 18 -15.38 0.85 26.70
C PRO A 18 -15.27 1.41 25.30
N ARG A 19 -14.29 2.30 25.09
CA ARG A 19 -14.03 2.92 23.79
C ARG A 19 -13.33 1.94 22.89
N ALA A 20 -13.71 1.89 21.62
CA ALA A 20 -13.07 1.01 20.67
C ALA A 20 -11.60 1.41 20.48
N THR A 21 -10.76 0.43 20.51
CA THR A 21 -9.33 0.47 20.14
C THR A 21 -9.16 -0.36 18.88
N GLY A 22 -8.14 -1.12 18.66
CA GLY A 22 -8.09 -2.02 17.51
C GLY A 22 -6.72 -2.08 16.85
N LEU A 23 -5.68 -1.60 17.54
CA LEU A 23 -4.33 -1.88 17.10
C LEU A 23 -3.98 -3.35 17.35
N ARG A 24 -3.65 -4.06 16.29
CA ARG A 24 -3.05 -5.39 16.32
C ARG A 24 -1.55 -5.29 16.03
N LEU A 25 -0.75 -5.96 16.83
CA LEU A 25 0.69 -6.02 16.57
C LEU A 25 0.96 -6.98 15.43
N HIS A 26 1.91 -6.61 14.59
CA HIS A 26 2.44 -7.50 13.57
C HIS A 26 3.17 -8.67 14.26
N PRO A 27 2.80 -9.95 14.03
CA PRO A 27 3.40 -11.08 14.74
C PRO A 27 4.91 -11.24 14.46
N PHE A 28 5.39 -10.75 13.33
CA PHE A 28 6.79 -10.88 12.87
C PHE A 28 7.40 -9.55 12.42
N ALA A 29 6.99 -8.43 13.02
CA ALA A 29 7.53 -7.12 12.64
C ALA A 29 9.07 -7.16 12.58
N PRO A 30 9.68 -6.91 11.42
CA PRO A 30 11.12 -6.92 11.28
C PRO A 30 11.74 -5.88 12.21
N ALA A 31 12.84 -6.23 12.89
CA ALA A 31 13.51 -5.28 13.75
C ALA A 31 14.23 -4.22 12.93
N VAL A 32 13.83 -2.97 13.03
CA VAL A 32 14.59 -1.85 12.46
C VAL A 32 15.96 -1.79 13.13
N ARG A 33 17.02 -1.85 12.33
CA ARG A 33 18.40 -1.85 12.79
C ARG A 33 19.13 -0.61 12.32
N ARG A 34 19.59 0.19 13.26
CA ARG A 34 20.53 1.27 12.97
C ARG A 34 21.92 0.67 12.78
N VAL A 35 22.53 0.96 11.65
CA VAL A 35 23.93 0.62 11.40
C VAL A 35 24.79 1.80 11.87
N GLU A 36 25.63 1.59 12.88
CA GLU A 36 26.66 2.56 13.23
C GLU A 36 27.76 2.51 12.18
N THR A 37 27.60 3.31 11.13
CA THR A 37 28.67 3.55 10.18
C THR A 37 29.42 4.82 10.58
N ALA A 38 30.70 4.73 10.73
CA ALA A 38 31.58 5.86 11.09
C ALA A 38 31.61 7.01 10.06
N LYS A 39 30.81 6.97 8.99
CA LYS A 39 30.89 7.92 7.85
C LYS A 39 29.59 8.40 7.21
N ALA A 40 28.43 8.04 7.67
CA ALA A 40 27.21 8.65 7.12
C ALA A 40 26.51 9.49 8.22
N PRO A 41 26.50 10.82 8.10
CA PRO A 41 25.65 11.62 8.95
C PRO A 41 24.21 11.39 8.51
N VAL A 42 23.38 10.85 9.43
CA VAL A 42 21.92 10.99 9.33
C VAL A 42 21.63 12.48 9.33
N ARG A 43 21.42 13.07 8.18
CA ARG A 43 20.96 14.44 8.07
C ARG A 43 19.44 14.52 8.19
N LEU A 44 18.89 14.15 9.32
CA LEU A 44 17.83 14.95 9.91
C LEU A 44 18.50 16.30 10.19
N ARG A 45 18.06 17.39 9.61
CA ARG A 45 18.67 18.72 9.69
C ARG A 45 19.65 18.89 10.84
N SER A 46 20.92 18.63 10.62
CA SER A 46 21.99 18.98 11.52
C SER A 46 22.38 20.43 11.28
N GLY A 47 21.41 21.31 11.40
CA GLY A 47 21.65 22.66 11.87
C GLY A 47 21.65 22.55 13.38
N GLY A 48 22.66 23.01 14.05
CA GLY A 48 22.81 22.98 15.52
C GLY A 48 21.81 23.86 16.27
N GLU A 49 20.55 23.89 15.84
CA GLU A 49 19.43 24.49 16.56
C GLU A 49 18.83 23.45 17.48
N SER A 50 18.82 23.77 18.77
CA SER A 50 18.09 22.99 19.78
C SER A 50 16.63 22.96 19.38
N LEU A 51 15.98 21.77 19.46
CA LEU A 51 14.53 21.66 19.28
C LEU A 51 13.84 22.58 20.32
N PRO A 52 12.70 23.19 19.96
CA PRO A 52 11.94 24.01 20.92
C PRO A 52 11.43 23.13 22.07
N ALA A 53 11.27 23.73 23.26
CA ALA A 53 10.70 23.03 24.41
C ALA A 53 9.24 22.66 24.18
N GLN A 54 8.53 23.40 23.32
CA GLN A 54 7.11 23.18 22.97
C GLN A 54 6.91 23.25 21.48
N TRP A 55 6.01 22.42 20.96
CA TRP A 55 5.56 22.43 19.58
C TRP A 55 4.11 21.96 19.48
N ASP A 56 3.33 22.68 18.69
CA ASP A 56 1.95 22.31 18.38
C ASP A 56 1.63 22.57 16.91
N SER A 57 1.49 21.52 16.13
CA SER A 57 1.17 21.61 14.71
C SER A 57 -0.25 22.15 14.46
N ARG A 58 -1.14 22.15 15.47
CA ARG A 58 -2.48 22.76 15.39
C ARG A 58 -2.40 24.28 15.25
N GLU A 59 -1.47 24.92 15.96
CA GLU A 59 -1.26 26.36 15.91
C GLU A 59 -0.79 26.84 14.52
N LEU A 60 -0.20 25.93 13.74
CA LEU A 60 0.23 26.19 12.37
C LEU A 60 -0.87 25.93 11.34
N GLY A 61 -2.03 25.45 11.78
CA GLY A 61 -3.16 25.12 10.91
C GLY A 61 -2.91 23.89 10.02
N TRP A 62 -2.01 22.99 10.40
CA TRP A 62 -1.65 21.83 9.58
C TRP A 62 -2.52 20.60 9.83
N ILE A 63 -3.27 20.55 10.94
CA ILE A 63 -3.95 19.35 11.37
C ILE A 63 -5.38 19.28 10.81
N SER A 64 -5.73 18.14 10.22
CA SER A 64 -7.08 17.85 9.75
C SER A 64 -8.08 17.72 10.93
N PRO A 65 -9.39 17.88 10.69
CA PRO A 65 -10.41 17.72 11.72
C PRO A 65 -10.32 16.38 12.46
N VAL A 66 -10.77 16.38 13.72
CA VAL A 66 -10.87 15.16 14.51
C VAL A 66 -12.08 14.35 14.04
N LYS A 67 -11.85 13.08 13.70
CA LYS A 67 -12.86 12.12 13.25
C LYS A 67 -13.27 11.16 14.37
N ASN A 68 -14.26 10.29 14.12
CA ASN A 68 -14.79 9.35 15.10
C ASN A 68 -14.90 7.94 14.53
N GLN A 69 -14.08 7.00 15.04
CA GLN A 69 -14.11 5.59 14.64
C GLN A 69 -15.31 4.80 15.18
N GLY A 70 -16.08 5.37 16.11
CA GLY A 70 -17.22 4.68 16.72
C GLY A 70 -16.81 3.45 17.54
N GLU A 71 -17.49 2.33 17.30
CA GLU A 71 -17.28 1.07 18.02
C GLU A 71 -16.28 0.11 17.32
N LEU A 72 -15.75 0.48 16.16
CA LEU A 72 -14.94 -0.40 15.31
C LEU A 72 -13.44 -0.34 15.64
N GLY A 73 -12.73 -1.41 15.39
CA GLY A 73 -11.28 -1.55 15.62
C GLY A 73 -10.40 -0.89 14.56
N THR A 74 -10.78 0.28 14.06
CA THR A 74 -10.16 0.93 12.89
C THR A 74 -9.24 2.10 13.21
N CYS A 75 -8.81 2.29 14.46
CA CYS A 75 -7.94 3.40 14.88
C CYS A 75 -6.70 3.59 14.01
N TRP A 76 -6.15 2.52 13.46
CA TRP A 76 -4.97 2.52 12.62
C TRP A 76 -5.20 3.25 11.27
N THR A 77 -6.40 3.17 10.68
CA THR A 77 -6.75 3.89 9.45
C THR A 77 -6.88 5.38 9.72
N PHE A 78 -7.51 5.76 10.85
CA PHE A 78 -7.63 7.15 11.28
C PHE A 78 -6.28 7.80 11.55
N ALA A 79 -5.39 7.10 12.25
CA ALA A 79 -4.03 7.60 12.50
C ALA A 79 -3.24 7.75 11.19
N THR A 80 -3.38 6.81 10.25
CA THR A 80 -2.74 6.86 8.93
C THR A 80 -3.20 8.07 8.13
N PHE A 81 -4.51 8.26 7.99
CA PHE A 81 -5.04 9.38 7.21
C PHE A 81 -4.84 10.72 7.89
N ALA A 82 -4.89 10.79 9.22
CA ALA A 82 -4.53 12.01 9.92
C ALA A 82 -3.08 12.47 9.61
N VAL A 83 -2.13 11.54 9.48
CA VAL A 83 -0.76 11.86 9.05
C VAL A 83 -0.72 12.33 7.60
N LEU A 84 -1.38 11.62 6.68
CA LEU A 84 -1.38 11.93 5.25
C LEU A 84 -2.07 13.28 4.97
N GLU A 85 -3.25 13.50 5.54
CA GLU A 85 -4.02 14.74 5.43
C GLU A 85 -3.22 15.93 5.97
N THR A 86 -2.54 15.77 7.12
CA THR A 86 -1.67 16.80 7.72
C THR A 86 -0.56 17.22 6.77
N GLN A 87 0.09 16.27 6.09
CA GLN A 87 1.14 16.61 5.14
C GLN A 87 0.62 17.36 3.92
N LEU A 88 -0.57 17.02 3.43
CA LEU A 88 -1.20 17.72 2.32
C LEU A 88 -1.59 19.15 2.69
N ILE A 89 -2.15 19.36 3.88
CA ILE A 89 -2.44 20.70 4.40
C ILE A 89 -1.14 21.51 4.54
N LYS A 90 -0.11 20.93 5.17
CA LYS A 90 1.20 21.57 5.34
C LYS A 90 1.85 21.92 4.01
N ALA A 91 1.68 21.10 2.98
CA ALA A 91 2.15 21.36 1.62
C ALA A 91 1.31 22.40 0.86
N GLY A 92 0.25 22.96 1.48
CA GLY A 92 -0.63 23.94 0.84
C GLY A 92 -1.56 23.35 -0.22
N LYS A 93 -1.72 22.02 -0.26
CA LYS A 93 -2.60 21.33 -1.22
C LYS A 93 -4.08 21.36 -0.81
N GLY A 94 -4.39 21.89 0.39
CA GLY A 94 -5.76 22.00 0.90
C GLY A 94 -6.12 20.89 1.89
N LEU A 95 -7.40 20.88 2.26
CA LEU A 95 -7.97 19.88 3.16
C LEU A 95 -8.48 18.70 2.33
N TYR A 96 -7.97 17.53 2.64
CA TYR A 96 -8.46 16.24 2.14
C TYR A 96 -9.19 15.51 3.26
N ASP A 97 -10.13 14.68 2.87
CA ASP A 97 -10.91 13.82 3.76
C ASP A 97 -10.97 12.42 3.13
N PHE A 98 -10.16 11.49 3.65
CA PHE A 98 -10.03 10.14 3.09
C PHE A 98 -10.85 9.12 3.85
N SER A 99 -11.34 8.10 3.13
CA SER A 99 -12.18 7.03 3.64
C SER A 99 -11.39 5.99 4.43
N GLU A 100 -11.53 6.02 5.74
CA GLU A 100 -11.03 4.97 6.64
C GLU A 100 -11.72 3.63 6.39
N LYS A 101 -12.99 3.66 5.99
CA LYS A 101 -13.76 2.46 5.65
C LYS A 101 -13.18 1.73 4.45
N ASN A 102 -12.81 2.45 3.39
CA ASN A 102 -12.22 1.85 2.20
C ASN A 102 -10.91 1.13 2.52
N MET A 103 -10.02 1.78 3.28
CA MET A 103 -8.78 1.14 3.74
C MET A 103 -9.07 -0.07 4.62
N ALA A 104 -10.00 0.03 5.58
CA ALA A 104 -10.33 -1.06 6.50
C ALA A 104 -10.99 -2.27 5.81
N ASN A 105 -11.60 -2.10 4.65
CA ASN A 105 -12.16 -3.19 3.85
C ASN A 105 -11.17 -3.77 2.83
N LEU A 106 -10.29 -2.92 2.27
CA LEU A 106 -9.50 -3.28 1.08
C LEU A 106 -8.00 -3.36 1.35
N HIS A 107 -7.57 -3.49 2.60
CA HIS A 107 -6.14 -3.58 2.97
C HIS A 107 -5.44 -4.84 2.44
N GLY A 108 -6.18 -5.89 2.09
CA GLY A 108 -5.64 -7.10 1.48
C GLY A 108 -5.29 -8.23 2.44
N PHE A 109 -5.43 -8.02 3.72
CA PHE A 109 -5.28 -9.04 4.78
C PHE A 109 -6.66 -9.62 5.13
N GLU A 110 -6.69 -10.72 5.88
CA GLU A 110 -7.94 -11.40 6.23
C GLU A 110 -8.68 -10.80 7.42
N TRP A 111 -8.04 -9.90 8.18
CA TRP A 111 -8.67 -9.29 9.35
C TRP A 111 -9.82 -8.36 9.01
N THR A 112 -10.86 -8.48 9.80
CA THR A 112 -12.07 -7.66 9.70
C THR A 112 -11.92 -6.35 10.47
N PRO A 113 -12.81 -5.37 10.23
CA PRO A 113 -12.82 -4.10 10.98
C PRO A 113 -12.99 -4.26 12.51
N GLU A 114 -13.53 -5.38 12.97
CA GLU A 114 -13.65 -5.67 14.41
C GLU A 114 -12.35 -6.18 15.01
N GLU A 115 -11.58 -6.94 14.22
CA GLU A 115 -10.32 -7.52 14.68
C GLU A 115 -9.21 -6.50 14.77
N GLY A 116 -9.33 -5.40 14.05
CA GLY A 116 -8.36 -4.32 14.06
C GLY A 116 -7.32 -4.40 12.93
N GLY A 117 -6.20 -3.69 13.09
CA GLY A 117 -5.13 -3.64 12.10
C GLY A 117 -3.91 -2.84 12.57
N ASN A 118 -3.04 -2.48 11.64
CA ASN A 118 -1.79 -1.79 11.93
C ASN A 118 -1.27 -0.97 10.74
N PHE A 119 -0.14 -0.28 10.93
CA PHE A 119 0.45 0.56 9.88
C PHE A 119 1.07 -0.22 8.72
N ASP A 120 1.34 -1.53 8.87
CA ASP A 120 1.80 -2.37 7.76
C ASP A 120 0.65 -2.63 6.78
N MET A 121 -0.57 -2.85 7.30
CA MET A 121 -1.78 -2.94 6.49
C MET A 121 -2.07 -1.63 5.75
N SER A 122 -1.88 -0.48 6.42
CA SER A 122 -1.98 0.84 5.78
C SER A 122 -0.95 0.99 4.66
N ALA A 123 0.30 0.63 4.91
CA ALA A 123 1.38 0.70 3.91
C ALA A 123 1.08 -0.19 2.70
N ALA A 124 0.64 -1.43 2.94
CA ALA A 124 0.26 -2.36 1.88
C ALA A 124 -0.86 -1.80 0.98
N TYR A 125 -1.91 -1.24 1.59
CA TYR A 125 -3.02 -0.62 0.87
C TYR A 125 -2.58 0.60 0.05
N LEU A 126 -1.83 1.50 0.66
CA LEU A 126 -1.44 2.77 0.03
C LEU A 126 -0.36 2.59 -1.05
N LEU A 127 0.64 1.74 -0.82
CA LEU A 127 1.77 1.57 -1.74
C LEU A 127 1.43 0.77 -3.01
N ARG A 128 0.35 -0.02 -2.99
CA ARG A 128 -0.17 -0.66 -4.21
C ARG A 128 -1.25 0.19 -4.90
N TRP A 129 -1.48 1.42 -4.39
CA TRP A 129 -2.47 2.37 -4.87
C TRP A 129 -3.94 1.91 -4.71
N GLY A 130 -4.22 1.17 -3.62
CA GLY A 130 -5.57 0.81 -3.18
C GLY A 130 -6.43 2.01 -2.75
N GLY A 131 -5.78 3.10 -2.41
CA GLY A 131 -6.28 4.40 -1.98
C GLY A 131 -5.08 5.36 -1.86
N ALA A 132 -5.24 6.55 -1.29
CA ALA A 132 -6.36 7.06 -0.49
C ALA A 132 -7.51 7.54 -1.38
N VAL A 133 -8.72 7.07 -1.13
CA VAL A 133 -9.93 7.51 -1.81
C VAL A 133 -10.69 8.55 -0.97
N ALA A 134 -11.47 9.42 -1.61
CA ALA A 134 -12.24 10.43 -0.90
C ALA A 134 -13.31 9.79 0.01
N GLU A 135 -13.49 10.34 1.22
CA GLU A 135 -14.53 9.93 2.17
C GLU A 135 -15.94 10.00 1.55
N SER A 136 -16.19 11.00 0.70
CA SER A 136 -17.48 11.16 0.01
C SER A 136 -17.85 10.02 -0.93
N ASN A 137 -16.87 9.23 -1.37
CA ASN A 137 -17.10 8.11 -2.30
C ASN A 137 -17.31 6.77 -1.57
N ASP A 138 -16.90 6.66 -0.32
CA ASP A 138 -17.10 5.48 0.53
C ASP A 138 -17.15 5.91 2.00
N VAL A 139 -18.32 6.41 2.40
CA VAL A 139 -18.55 7.07 3.68
C VAL A 139 -18.37 6.11 4.85
N TYR A 140 -17.59 6.55 5.84
CA TYR A 140 -17.35 5.80 7.06
C TYR A 140 -18.62 5.68 7.91
N VAL A 141 -18.83 4.51 8.49
CA VAL A 141 -19.91 4.24 9.43
C VAL A 141 -19.34 3.84 10.79
N THR A 142 -19.98 4.27 11.87
CA THR A 142 -19.46 4.13 13.24
C THR A 142 -19.89 2.85 13.94
N THR A 143 -20.73 2.04 13.29
CA THR A 143 -21.27 0.79 13.86
C THR A 143 -21.05 -0.37 12.89
N LEU A 144 -20.87 -1.59 13.42
CA LEU A 144 -20.73 -2.78 12.60
C LEU A 144 -22.03 -3.12 11.85
N ALA A 145 -23.18 -2.80 12.45
CA ALA A 145 -24.48 -3.08 11.84
C ALA A 145 -24.69 -2.35 10.50
N ASP A 146 -24.08 -1.18 10.35
CA ASP A 146 -24.13 -0.36 9.14
C ASP A 146 -22.94 -0.62 8.20
N TRP A 147 -22.00 -1.49 8.58
CA TRP A 147 -20.79 -1.76 7.81
C TRP A 147 -21.10 -2.56 6.54
N THR A 148 -20.64 -2.08 5.42
CA THR A 148 -20.80 -2.73 4.12
C THR A 148 -19.44 -2.86 3.43
N GLN A 149 -19.33 -3.76 2.46
CA GLN A 149 -18.15 -3.88 1.61
C GLN A 149 -17.92 -2.58 0.84
N SER A 150 -16.66 -2.23 0.73
CA SER A 150 -16.22 -1.04 -0.01
C SER A 150 -16.03 -1.35 -1.48
N PRO A 151 -16.39 -0.42 -2.37
CA PRO A 151 -16.03 -0.52 -3.78
C PRO A 151 -14.53 -0.26 -3.97
N MET A 152 -13.94 -0.87 -4.99
CA MET A 152 -12.63 -0.46 -5.47
C MET A 152 -12.77 0.84 -6.25
N LEU A 153 -12.03 1.86 -5.83
CA LEU A 153 -12.12 3.22 -6.37
C LEU A 153 -10.75 3.71 -6.82
N VAL A 154 -10.76 4.71 -7.70
CA VAL A 154 -9.53 5.40 -8.08
C VAL A 154 -9.02 6.23 -6.89
N PRO A 155 -7.74 6.11 -6.50
CA PRO A 155 -7.16 6.94 -5.46
C PRO A 155 -7.21 8.43 -5.81
N GLU A 156 -7.66 9.25 -4.88
CA GLU A 156 -7.53 10.70 -4.97
C GLU A 156 -6.08 11.15 -4.69
N MET A 157 -5.39 10.39 -3.84
CA MET A 157 -3.99 10.60 -3.51
C MET A 157 -3.23 9.28 -3.48
N ARG A 158 -2.05 9.26 -4.10
CA ARG A 158 -1.10 8.16 -4.04
C ARG A 158 -0.04 8.40 -2.98
N VAL A 159 0.42 7.33 -2.35
CA VAL A 159 1.56 7.35 -1.42
C VAL A 159 2.75 6.69 -2.11
N GLN A 160 3.90 7.36 -2.06
CA GLN A 160 5.12 6.87 -2.70
C GLN A 160 6.20 6.46 -1.72
N ASN A 161 6.15 6.95 -0.48
CA ASN A 161 7.12 6.57 0.54
C ASN A 161 6.44 6.35 1.89
N VAL A 162 7.02 5.44 2.67
CA VAL A 162 6.66 5.20 4.07
C VAL A 162 7.93 5.28 4.90
N VAL A 163 8.00 6.23 5.81
CA VAL A 163 9.15 6.42 6.70
C VAL A 163 8.81 5.90 8.08
N ARG A 164 9.70 5.10 8.64
CA ARG A 164 9.62 4.57 10.00
C ARG A 164 10.71 5.18 10.86
N PHE A 165 10.37 5.49 12.09
CA PHE A 165 11.30 6.02 13.07
C PHE A 165 11.58 4.98 14.16
N PRO A 166 12.73 5.05 14.86
CA PRO A 166 13.01 4.14 15.97
C PRO A 166 11.92 4.20 17.04
N MET A 167 11.64 3.07 17.66
CA MET A 167 10.73 3.00 18.79
C MET A 167 11.25 3.86 19.96
N LEU A 168 10.34 4.55 20.64
CA LEU A 168 10.65 5.33 21.83
C LEU A 168 11.16 4.41 22.96
N GLY A 169 11.87 4.98 23.92
CA GLY A 169 12.36 4.23 25.10
C GLY A 169 13.71 3.54 24.94
N SER A 170 14.26 3.44 23.73
CA SER A 170 15.59 2.87 23.52
C SER A 170 16.73 3.87 23.79
N SER A 171 16.48 5.17 23.61
CA SER A 171 17.41 6.26 23.92
C SER A 171 16.76 7.64 23.80
N ASN A 172 17.38 8.67 24.42
CA ASN A 172 16.97 10.07 24.20
C ASN A 172 17.05 10.50 22.73
N THR A 173 17.88 9.84 21.93
CA THR A 173 17.99 10.08 20.48
C THR A 173 16.67 9.79 19.77
N CYS A 174 15.95 8.72 20.14
CA CYS A 174 14.66 8.36 19.52
C CYS A 174 13.59 9.44 19.79
N THR A 175 13.58 10.03 20.98
CA THR A 175 12.70 11.17 21.31
C THR A 175 13.01 12.37 20.45
N GLN A 176 14.28 12.72 20.22
CA GLN A 176 14.67 13.83 19.36
C GLN A 176 14.34 13.58 17.88
N GLU A 177 14.49 12.34 17.42
CA GLU A 177 14.11 11.94 16.06
C GLU A 177 12.58 12.07 15.85
N LEU A 178 11.76 11.65 16.83
CA LEU A 178 10.31 11.82 16.77
C LEU A 178 9.90 13.31 16.77
N LYS A 179 10.48 14.13 17.63
CA LYS A 179 10.25 15.59 17.62
C LYS A 179 10.62 16.23 16.28
N SER A 180 11.77 15.86 15.72
CA SER A 180 12.21 16.32 14.41
C SER A 180 11.26 15.85 13.29
N ALA A 181 10.74 14.65 13.40
CA ALA A 181 9.75 14.12 12.45
C ALA A 181 8.44 14.90 12.50
N ILE A 182 7.92 15.21 13.70
CA ILE A 182 6.71 16.03 13.87
C ILE A 182 6.90 17.41 13.22
N MET A 183 8.02 18.08 13.45
CA MET A 183 8.32 19.36 12.80
C MET A 183 8.40 19.23 11.27
N SER A 184 9.03 18.16 10.79
CA SER A 184 9.27 17.98 9.35
C SER A 184 8.01 17.55 8.60
N TYR A 185 7.18 16.70 9.18
CA TYR A 185 6.02 16.11 8.53
C TYR A 185 4.67 16.65 9.05
N GLY A 186 4.67 17.35 10.18
CA GLY A 186 3.48 17.91 10.82
C GLY A 186 2.81 16.95 11.81
N ALA A 187 2.82 15.67 11.54
CA ALA A 187 2.24 14.62 12.39
C ALA A 187 2.93 13.27 12.16
N VAL A 188 2.86 12.38 13.16
CA VAL A 188 3.43 11.03 13.09
C VAL A 188 2.42 10.04 13.69
N GLY A 189 2.14 8.93 13.00
CA GLY A 189 1.35 7.83 13.52
C GLY A 189 2.15 7.03 14.56
N VAL A 190 1.57 6.79 15.72
CA VAL A 190 2.19 5.99 16.78
C VAL A 190 1.19 5.01 17.38
N ALA A 191 1.73 4.02 18.08
CA ALA A 191 0.93 3.05 18.81
C ALA A 191 1.17 3.15 20.32
N MET A 192 0.12 2.87 21.08
CA MET A 192 0.16 2.82 22.53
C MET A 192 -0.74 1.69 23.05
N ARG A 193 -0.65 1.37 24.32
CA ARG A 193 -1.68 0.59 24.99
C ARG A 193 -2.66 1.51 25.67
N TRP A 194 -3.93 1.16 25.56
CA TRP A 194 -5.00 1.93 26.19
C TRP A 194 -5.61 1.20 27.37
N GLY A 195 -5.90 1.98 28.43
CA GLY A 195 -6.68 1.54 29.57
C GLY A 195 -7.27 2.76 30.28
N GLY A 196 -8.58 2.89 30.32
CA GLY A 196 -9.27 4.07 30.85
C GLY A 196 -8.92 4.42 32.31
N SER A 197 -8.43 3.42 33.08
CA SER A 197 -7.94 3.66 34.45
C SER A 197 -6.69 4.53 34.54
N TYR A 198 -5.93 4.67 33.46
CA TYR A 198 -4.70 5.48 33.38
C TYR A 198 -4.96 6.91 32.90
N TYR A 199 -6.14 7.18 32.41
CA TYR A 199 -6.55 8.49 31.90
C TYR A 199 -7.09 9.38 33.02
N HIS A 200 -6.65 10.65 33.04
CA HIS A 200 -7.12 11.72 33.92
C HIS A 200 -7.98 12.70 33.13
N SER A 201 -9.30 12.59 33.26
CA SER A 201 -10.26 13.34 32.44
C SER A 201 -10.30 14.85 32.69
N ILE A 202 -9.79 15.34 33.84
CA ILE A 202 -9.78 16.78 34.15
C ILE A 202 -8.67 17.49 33.36
N SER A 203 -7.50 16.89 33.26
CA SER A 203 -6.33 17.44 32.57
C SER A 203 -6.13 16.85 31.19
N ASN A 204 -6.98 15.92 30.78
CA ASN A 204 -6.84 15.17 29.53
C ASN A 204 -5.45 14.52 29.36
N ALA A 205 -4.92 13.97 30.45
CA ALA A 205 -3.56 13.43 30.52
C ALA A 205 -3.56 11.92 30.76
N TYR A 206 -2.70 11.20 30.06
CA TYR A 206 -2.59 9.75 30.08
C TYR A 206 -1.17 9.31 30.47
N TYR A 207 -1.08 8.40 31.43
CA TYR A 207 0.16 7.74 31.81
C TYR A 207 -0.09 6.28 32.17
N CYS A 208 0.38 5.37 31.34
CA CYS A 208 0.31 3.93 31.58
C CYS A 208 1.65 3.38 32.08
N TYR A 209 1.66 2.92 33.33
CA TYR A 209 2.77 2.21 33.97
C TYR A 209 2.55 0.69 34.06
N GLY A 210 1.33 0.25 33.76
CA GLY A 210 0.90 -1.16 33.83
C GLY A 210 0.98 -1.90 32.50
N THR A 211 0.12 -2.90 32.34
CA THR A 211 0.11 -3.78 31.16
C THR A 211 -1.32 -4.02 30.65
N PRO A 212 -2.05 -2.98 30.23
CA PRO A 212 -3.33 -3.20 29.57
C PRO A 212 -3.12 -3.99 28.28
N ILE A 213 -4.12 -4.75 27.86
CA ILE A 213 -4.02 -5.62 26.69
C ILE A 213 -4.40 -4.89 25.39
N GLU A 214 -5.24 -3.85 25.49
CA GLU A 214 -5.76 -3.15 24.32
C GLU A 214 -4.71 -2.27 23.65
N GLY A 215 -4.50 -2.50 22.37
CA GLY A 215 -3.64 -1.68 21.54
C GLY A 215 -4.44 -0.56 20.86
N HIS A 216 -3.87 0.64 20.75
CA HIS A 216 -4.49 1.80 20.14
C HIS A 216 -3.50 2.56 19.26
N ALA A 217 -3.90 2.89 18.03
CA ALA A 217 -3.14 3.74 17.13
C ALA A 217 -3.67 5.18 17.22
N VAL A 218 -2.76 6.12 17.33
CA VAL A 218 -3.03 7.55 17.47
C VAL A 218 -2.04 8.39 16.67
N THR A 219 -2.25 9.70 16.61
CA THR A 219 -1.39 10.61 15.85
C THR A 219 -0.76 11.65 16.77
N VAL A 220 0.57 11.67 16.86
CA VAL A 220 1.31 12.73 17.58
C VAL A 220 1.39 13.97 16.70
N VAL A 221 1.01 15.11 17.27
CA VAL A 221 0.97 16.40 16.57
C VAL A 221 1.81 17.48 17.26
N GLY A 222 2.40 17.16 18.42
CA GLY A 222 3.20 18.12 19.18
C GLY A 222 3.74 17.54 20.47
N TRP A 223 4.34 18.42 21.28
CA TRP A 223 4.87 18.10 22.60
C TRP A 223 5.02 19.36 23.45
N ASP A 224 5.14 19.15 24.77
CA ASP A 224 5.51 20.15 25.75
C ASP A 224 6.47 19.53 26.76
N ASP A 225 7.73 20.00 26.81
CA ASP A 225 8.76 19.49 27.72
C ASP A 225 8.51 19.90 29.17
N ASP A 226 7.73 20.97 29.38
CA ASP A 226 7.38 21.51 30.69
C ASP A 226 5.96 21.08 31.15
N PHE A 227 5.29 20.16 30.41
CA PHE A 227 3.98 19.66 30.81
C PHE A 227 4.07 19.01 32.20
N PRO A 228 3.31 19.51 33.20
CA PRO A 228 3.59 19.15 34.59
C PRO A 228 3.25 17.68 34.90
N HIS A 229 4.18 16.96 35.50
CA HIS A 229 3.98 15.59 35.95
C HIS A 229 2.78 15.41 36.90
N THR A 230 2.42 16.47 37.62
CA THR A 230 1.26 16.48 38.54
C THR A 230 -0.10 16.51 37.83
N ALA A 231 -0.13 16.74 36.51
CA ALA A 231 -1.36 16.71 35.71
C ALA A 231 -1.85 15.28 35.43
N PHE A 232 -1.02 14.27 35.61
CA PHE A 232 -1.40 12.87 35.40
C PHE A 232 -2.12 12.28 36.62
N LYS A 233 -2.95 11.26 36.38
CA LYS A 233 -3.71 10.57 37.45
C LYS A 233 -2.79 9.90 38.49
N VAL A 234 -1.67 9.38 38.02
CA VAL A 234 -0.55 8.90 38.82
C VAL A 234 0.69 9.64 38.34
N ASP A 235 1.48 10.13 39.27
CA ASP A 235 2.67 10.90 38.97
C ASP A 235 3.73 10.07 38.21
N PRO A 236 4.10 10.43 36.96
CA PRO A 236 5.17 9.77 36.22
C PRO A 236 6.59 10.11 36.71
N GLY A 237 6.73 11.08 37.62
CA GLY A 237 8.01 11.47 38.23
C GLY A 237 8.85 12.42 37.38
N VAL A 238 8.44 12.76 36.19
CA VAL A 238 9.12 13.73 35.30
C VAL A 238 8.10 14.53 34.52
N ASP A 239 8.42 15.79 34.24
CA ASP A 239 7.66 16.65 33.35
C ASP A 239 7.84 16.21 31.89
N GLY A 240 6.92 16.68 31.07
CA GLY A 240 6.91 16.50 29.63
C GLY A 240 5.90 15.49 29.13
N ALA A 241 5.24 15.88 28.02
CA ALA A 241 4.21 15.09 27.38
C ALA A 241 4.15 15.29 25.86
N TRP A 242 3.65 14.27 25.17
CA TRP A 242 3.27 14.31 23.78
C TRP A 242 1.85 14.82 23.64
N LEU A 243 1.59 15.72 22.69
CA LEU A 243 0.26 16.15 22.28
C LEU A 243 -0.26 15.19 21.19
N VAL A 244 -1.39 14.55 21.46
CA VAL A 244 -1.90 13.45 20.66
C VAL A 244 -3.31 13.75 20.15
N LYS A 245 -3.53 13.58 18.85
CA LYS A 245 -4.83 13.56 18.19
C LYS A 245 -5.41 12.15 18.28
N ASN A 246 -6.64 12.04 18.81
CA ASN A 246 -7.39 10.79 18.90
C ASN A 246 -8.45 10.68 17.79
N SER A 247 -9.09 9.52 17.70
CA SER A 247 -10.14 9.16 16.74
C SER A 247 -11.50 8.86 17.40
N TRP A 248 -11.83 9.53 18.51
CA TRP A 248 -13.08 9.33 19.26
C TRP A 248 -14.01 10.54 19.25
N GLY A 249 -13.88 11.36 18.19
CA GLY A 249 -14.68 12.56 18.00
C GLY A 249 -14.20 13.75 18.85
N SER A 250 -14.58 14.95 18.44
CA SER A 250 -14.21 16.19 19.12
C SER A 250 -14.87 16.40 20.48
N GLY A 251 -15.87 15.61 20.82
CA GLY A 251 -16.51 15.63 22.15
C GLY A 251 -15.73 14.89 23.24
N TRP A 252 -14.65 14.21 22.90
CA TRP A 252 -13.80 13.50 23.85
C TRP A 252 -12.51 14.29 24.11
N GLY A 253 -11.96 14.18 25.32
CA GLY A 253 -10.70 14.82 25.68
C GLY A 253 -10.77 16.36 25.57
N ASP A 254 -9.67 16.97 25.18
CA ASP A 254 -9.61 18.39 24.81
C ASP A 254 -9.89 18.54 23.31
N ASN A 255 -11.16 18.64 22.93
CA ASN A 255 -11.60 18.71 21.53
C ASN A 255 -11.05 17.57 20.64
N GLY A 256 -10.94 16.36 21.21
CA GLY A 256 -10.42 15.17 20.55
C GLY A 256 -8.92 14.95 20.73
N TYR A 257 -8.26 15.77 21.54
CA TYR A 257 -6.83 15.67 21.86
C TYR A 257 -6.61 15.29 23.32
N PHE A 258 -5.41 14.79 23.60
CA PHE A 258 -4.98 14.47 24.96
C PHE A 258 -3.44 14.47 25.04
N TRP A 259 -2.93 14.47 26.26
CA TRP A 259 -1.50 14.45 26.54
C TRP A 259 -1.05 13.06 27.01
N VAL A 260 0.09 12.60 26.53
CA VAL A 260 0.68 11.33 26.94
C VAL A 260 2.06 11.59 27.53
N SER A 261 2.28 11.13 28.77
CA SER A 261 3.58 11.31 29.45
C SER A 261 4.74 10.75 28.64
N TYR A 262 5.87 11.43 28.66
CA TYR A 262 7.13 10.87 28.13
C TYR A 262 7.56 9.57 28.82
N ASN A 263 7.12 9.34 30.07
CA ASN A 263 7.37 8.11 30.82
C ASN A 263 6.31 7.02 30.57
N ASP A 264 5.38 7.21 29.63
CA ASP A 264 4.43 6.14 29.27
C ASP A 264 5.17 4.91 28.80
N LYS A 265 4.82 3.76 29.39
CA LYS A 265 5.56 2.50 29.17
C LYS A 265 5.43 1.96 27.74
N TRP A 266 4.36 2.30 27.03
CA TRP A 266 3.99 1.66 25.76
C TRP A 266 3.93 2.63 24.59
N PHE A 267 3.89 3.92 24.84
CA PHE A 267 3.75 4.92 23.80
C PHE A 267 4.95 4.93 22.84
N GLY A 268 4.67 4.73 21.54
CA GLY A 268 5.70 4.63 20.52
C GLY A 268 6.65 3.42 20.65
N GLN A 269 6.29 2.41 21.44
CA GLN A 269 7.11 1.22 21.69
C GLN A 269 6.50 -0.08 21.17
N LEU A 270 5.30 -0.04 20.62
CA LEU A 270 4.59 -1.23 20.13
C LEU A 270 4.78 -1.47 18.63
N VAL A 271 4.79 -0.39 17.87
CA VAL A 271 5.12 -0.37 16.44
C VAL A 271 6.00 0.83 16.17
N TYR A 272 6.73 0.81 15.07
CA TYR A 272 7.57 1.93 14.65
C TYR A 272 6.70 3.17 14.38
N PRO A 273 7.01 4.33 14.99
CA PRO A 273 6.39 5.59 14.60
C PRO A 273 6.51 5.78 13.08
N THR A 274 5.39 6.05 12.41
CA THR A 274 5.30 5.93 10.94
C THR A 274 4.73 7.20 10.32
N VAL A 275 5.28 7.57 9.17
CA VAL A 275 4.81 8.65 8.30
C VAL A 275 4.56 8.10 6.90
N PHE A 276 3.41 8.46 6.32
CA PHE A 276 3.02 8.11 4.96
C PHE A 276 3.17 9.35 4.09
N ILE A 277 4.04 9.32 3.09
CA ILE A 277 4.40 10.49 2.28
C ILE A 277 3.62 10.45 0.96
N PRO A 278 2.79 11.47 0.69
CA PRO A 278 2.06 11.56 -0.56
C PRO A 278 3.02 11.72 -1.75
N ALA A 279 2.59 11.28 -2.92
CA ALA A 279 3.32 11.48 -4.16
C ALA A 279 3.55 12.96 -4.43
N ALA A 280 4.75 13.31 -4.88
CA ALA A 280 5.06 14.62 -5.40
C ALA A 280 4.42 14.83 -6.79
N GLU A 281 4.33 16.07 -7.26
CA GLU A 281 3.68 16.39 -8.54
C GLU A 281 4.41 15.81 -9.76
N ASP A 282 5.71 15.61 -9.66
CA ASP A 282 6.55 14.99 -10.67
C ASP A 282 6.59 13.45 -10.59
N GLU A 283 5.99 12.88 -9.54
CA GLU A 283 5.82 11.43 -9.35
C GLU A 283 4.50 10.92 -9.97
N ASP A 284 4.13 11.45 -11.11
CA ASP A 284 2.94 11.03 -11.86
C ASP A 284 3.27 9.80 -12.73
N TYR A 285 3.18 8.62 -12.10
CA TYR A 285 3.31 7.34 -12.80
C TYR A 285 1.94 6.81 -13.21
N ASP A 286 1.87 6.13 -14.35
CA ASP A 286 0.64 5.53 -14.85
C ASP A 286 0.42 4.14 -14.25
N VAL A 287 1.50 3.37 -14.03
CA VAL A 287 1.43 1.97 -13.59
C VAL A 287 2.39 1.71 -12.44
N VAL A 288 1.91 0.97 -11.42
CA VAL A 288 2.75 0.33 -10.42
C VAL A 288 2.66 -1.18 -10.56
N ARG A 289 3.81 -1.87 -10.54
CA ARG A 289 3.90 -3.33 -10.54
C ARG A 289 4.60 -3.80 -9.28
N GLY A 290 4.10 -4.88 -8.70
CA GLY A 290 4.67 -5.54 -7.54
C GLY A 290 3.98 -6.88 -7.30
N TYR A 291 4.67 -7.79 -6.62
CA TYR A 291 4.14 -9.10 -6.21
C TYR A 291 3.89 -9.18 -4.69
N ASP A 292 3.96 -8.03 -4.02
CA ASP A 292 3.87 -7.86 -2.59
C ASP A 292 2.51 -7.28 -2.16
N ARG A 293 1.44 -8.04 -2.35
CA ARG A 293 0.07 -7.60 -2.02
C ARG A 293 -0.07 -7.07 -0.58
N CYS A 294 0.49 -7.80 0.37
CA CYS A 294 0.45 -7.45 1.79
C CYS A 294 1.68 -6.64 2.25
N GLY A 295 2.52 -6.18 1.31
CA GLY A 295 3.74 -5.47 1.63
C GLY A 295 4.78 -6.35 2.33
N SER A 296 5.67 -5.75 3.11
CA SER A 296 6.72 -6.46 3.81
C SER A 296 6.19 -7.04 5.12
N VAL A 297 5.85 -8.32 5.12
CA VAL A 297 5.28 -9.02 6.27
C VAL A 297 6.23 -10.06 6.88
N TYR A 298 7.33 -10.38 6.21
CA TYR A 298 8.29 -11.35 6.71
C TYR A 298 9.74 -11.00 6.38
N ASP A 299 10.64 -11.42 7.27
CA ASP A 299 12.09 -11.31 7.12
C ASP A 299 12.69 -12.73 7.09
N VAL A 300 13.17 -13.14 5.94
CA VAL A 300 13.69 -14.50 5.71
C VAL A 300 15.01 -14.77 6.41
N THR A 301 15.73 -13.78 6.90
CA THR A 301 17.06 -13.97 7.51
C THR A 301 17.06 -14.80 8.79
N ALA A 302 15.93 -14.97 9.45
CA ALA A 302 15.86 -15.55 10.78
C ALA A 302 15.94 -17.09 10.81
N LYS A 303 15.75 -17.80 9.70
CA LYS A 303 15.55 -19.27 9.73
C LYS A 303 16.80 -20.13 9.60
N TYR A 304 17.95 -19.59 9.19
CA TYR A 304 19.13 -20.42 8.93
C TYR A 304 20.42 -19.98 9.66
N PRO A 305 20.50 -20.12 10.99
CA PRO A 305 21.72 -19.75 11.71
C PRO A 305 22.92 -20.69 11.47
N TYR A 306 22.74 -21.79 10.71
CA TYR A 306 23.73 -22.87 10.57
C TYR A 306 24.21 -23.17 9.16
N ASP A 307 23.64 -22.57 8.11
CA ASP A 307 24.10 -22.78 6.73
C ASP A 307 24.76 -21.49 6.20
N SER A 308 26.01 -21.62 5.73
CA SER A 308 26.77 -20.52 5.11
C SER A 308 26.14 -20.00 3.80
N ARG A 309 25.05 -20.62 3.36
CA ARG A 309 24.24 -20.23 2.17
C ARG A 309 23.12 -19.25 2.48
N CYS A 310 22.97 -18.79 3.72
CA CYS A 310 21.80 -18.06 4.23
C CYS A 310 21.81 -16.55 3.99
N CYS A 311 22.60 -16.04 3.09
CA CYS A 311 22.61 -14.62 2.76
C CYS A 311 22.24 -14.44 1.29
N TYR A 312 21.00 -14.06 1.04
CA TYR A 312 20.60 -13.65 -0.30
C TYR A 312 21.06 -12.22 -0.55
N ASP A 313 22.25 -12.07 -1.17
CA ASP A 313 22.80 -10.76 -1.53
C ASP A 313 22.02 -10.10 -2.69
N LEU A 314 21.20 -10.88 -3.37
CA LEU A 314 20.48 -10.51 -4.57
C LEU A 314 18.99 -10.83 -4.44
N GLN A 315 18.16 -9.89 -4.86
CA GLN A 315 16.71 -10.04 -5.01
C GLN A 315 16.31 -9.53 -6.38
N ALA A 316 15.39 -10.19 -7.06
CA ALA A 316 14.93 -9.71 -8.35
C ALA A 316 13.43 -9.98 -8.55
N SER A 317 12.76 -9.03 -9.19
CA SER A 317 11.41 -9.22 -9.70
C SER A 317 11.37 -9.00 -11.21
N VAL A 318 10.72 -9.91 -11.92
CA VAL A 318 10.57 -9.86 -13.37
C VAL A 318 9.15 -9.44 -13.71
N PHE A 319 9.04 -8.31 -14.39
CA PHE A 319 7.78 -7.71 -14.80
C PHE A 319 7.64 -7.76 -16.32
N THR A 320 6.41 -7.64 -16.80
CA THR A 320 6.13 -7.48 -18.23
C THR A 320 5.44 -6.14 -18.45
N SER A 321 5.95 -5.35 -19.39
CA SER A 321 5.27 -4.13 -19.83
C SER A 321 3.98 -4.48 -20.58
N THR A 322 2.96 -3.65 -20.45
CA THR A 322 1.67 -3.86 -21.10
C THR A 322 1.47 -2.93 -22.31
N TRP A 323 2.39 -1.97 -22.44
CA TRP A 323 2.41 -0.95 -23.48
C TRP A 323 3.83 -0.51 -23.77
N ASN A 324 4.01 0.40 -24.73
CA ASN A 324 5.22 1.19 -24.79
C ASN A 324 5.27 2.12 -23.57
N GLU A 325 6.10 1.77 -22.62
CA GLU A 325 6.23 2.42 -21.33
C GLU A 325 7.64 2.92 -21.11
N GLU A 326 7.82 3.71 -20.07
CA GLU A 326 9.13 4.12 -19.57
C GLU A 326 9.19 3.77 -18.08
N LEU A 327 10.13 2.90 -17.68
CA LEU A 327 10.40 2.66 -16.27
C LEU A 327 11.09 3.90 -15.70
N ALA A 328 10.44 4.55 -14.74
CA ALA A 328 10.90 5.83 -14.20
C ALA A 328 11.42 5.71 -12.77
N ALA A 329 10.91 4.75 -11.98
CA ALA A 329 11.35 4.55 -10.60
C ALA A 329 11.18 3.10 -10.15
N VAL A 330 11.84 2.77 -9.03
CA VAL A 330 11.79 1.47 -8.36
C VAL A 330 11.47 1.70 -6.88
N GLY A 331 10.59 0.89 -6.30
CA GLY A 331 10.26 0.92 -4.89
C GLY A 331 10.88 -0.25 -4.13
N LEU A 332 11.47 0.02 -2.98
CA LEU A 332 12.12 -0.97 -2.12
C LEU A 332 11.76 -0.76 -0.65
N TYR A 333 11.66 -1.86 0.10
CA TYR A 333 11.65 -1.80 1.56
C TYR A 333 13.08 -1.92 2.12
N SER A 334 13.38 -1.16 3.17
CA SER A 334 14.54 -1.37 4.01
C SER A 334 14.19 -1.26 5.49
N TYR A 335 14.79 -2.13 6.30
CA TYR A 335 14.73 -2.10 7.77
C TYR A 335 16.06 -1.71 8.39
N VAL A 336 17.06 -1.46 7.56
CA VAL A 336 18.40 -1.01 7.96
C VAL A 336 18.56 0.43 7.49
N TYR A 337 19.29 1.25 8.25
CA TYR A 337 19.58 2.60 7.82
C TYR A 337 20.89 3.13 8.43
N PRO A 338 21.70 3.87 7.67
CA PRO A 338 21.57 4.01 6.21
C PRO A 338 21.81 2.68 5.50
N ASP A 339 20.98 2.35 4.50
CA ASP A 339 21.10 1.10 3.74
C ASP A 339 21.66 1.38 2.34
N PRO A 340 22.92 0.98 2.04
CA PRO A 340 23.47 1.12 0.73
C PRO A 340 22.84 0.11 -0.23
N TYR A 341 22.38 0.60 -1.38
CA TYR A 341 21.78 -0.21 -2.43
C TYR A 341 22.49 -0.11 -3.76
N GLU A 342 22.37 -1.16 -4.56
CA GLU A 342 22.63 -1.16 -5.98
C GLU A 342 21.44 -1.78 -6.70
N ILE A 343 20.84 -1.03 -7.63
CA ILE A 343 19.75 -1.46 -8.50
C ILE A 343 20.31 -1.67 -9.90
N LEU A 344 20.03 -2.85 -10.49
CA LEU A 344 20.36 -3.14 -11.87
C LEU A 344 19.04 -3.42 -12.61
N ILE A 345 18.84 -2.75 -13.74
CA ILE A 345 17.68 -2.93 -14.59
C ILE A 345 18.09 -3.65 -15.87
N TYR A 346 17.48 -4.78 -16.13
CA TYR A 346 17.65 -5.54 -17.36
C TYR A 346 16.37 -5.49 -18.18
N THR A 347 16.47 -5.18 -19.46
CA THR A 347 15.36 -5.23 -20.43
C THR A 347 15.49 -6.45 -21.33
N ASN A 348 14.38 -6.86 -21.96
CA ASN A 348 14.30 -8.01 -22.86
C ASN A 348 14.71 -9.35 -22.22
N VAL A 349 14.40 -9.52 -20.93
CA VAL A 349 14.68 -10.79 -20.25
C VAL A 349 13.69 -11.87 -20.66
N VAL A 350 14.10 -13.13 -20.50
CA VAL A 350 13.20 -14.29 -20.72
C VAL A 350 12.45 -14.57 -19.42
N LYS A 351 11.16 -14.27 -19.39
CA LYS A 351 10.32 -14.53 -18.21
C LYS A 351 10.18 -16.04 -17.98
N GLY A 352 10.30 -16.45 -16.72
CA GLY A 352 10.22 -17.88 -16.34
C GLY A 352 11.52 -18.66 -16.58
N ALA A 353 12.60 -18.00 -16.93
CA ALA A 353 13.91 -18.62 -17.05
C ALA A 353 14.51 -18.94 -15.67
N THR A 354 15.56 -19.75 -15.61
CA THR A 354 16.25 -20.10 -14.35
C THR A 354 17.03 -18.93 -13.73
N SER A 355 17.20 -17.85 -14.50
CA SER A 355 17.81 -16.61 -14.05
C SER A 355 16.95 -15.40 -14.46
N PRO A 356 16.68 -14.45 -13.56
CA PRO A 356 15.86 -13.27 -13.87
C PRO A 356 16.46 -12.36 -14.94
N VAL A 357 17.73 -12.54 -15.26
CA VAL A 357 18.46 -11.72 -16.24
C VAL A 357 18.79 -12.46 -17.53
N GLU A 358 18.30 -13.68 -17.71
CA GLU A 358 18.55 -14.49 -18.90
C GLU A 358 18.04 -13.79 -20.17
N GLY A 359 18.88 -13.75 -21.20
CA GLY A 359 18.59 -13.07 -22.47
C GLY A 359 18.56 -11.54 -22.38
N GLY A 360 18.61 -10.99 -21.18
CA GLY A 360 18.43 -9.55 -20.93
C GLY A 360 19.63 -8.70 -21.29
N THR A 361 19.33 -7.43 -21.55
CA THR A 361 20.33 -6.37 -21.73
C THR A 361 20.34 -5.47 -20.51
N LEU A 362 21.50 -5.27 -19.87
CA LEU A 362 21.65 -4.33 -18.76
C LEU A 362 21.44 -2.90 -19.27
N ALA A 363 20.37 -2.27 -18.82
CA ALA A 363 19.97 -0.92 -19.23
C ALA A 363 20.39 0.17 -18.23
N CYS A 364 20.46 -0.16 -16.93
CA CYS A 364 20.79 0.82 -15.89
C CYS A 364 21.44 0.13 -14.69
N VAL A 365 22.39 0.85 -14.09
CA VAL A 365 22.92 0.58 -12.75
C VAL A 365 22.79 1.85 -11.94
N LYS A 366 22.08 1.79 -10.80
CA LYS A 366 21.91 2.91 -9.89
C LYS A 366 22.26 2.49 -8.47
N SER A 367 23.15 3.25 -7.84
CA SER A 367 23.57 3.02 -6.46
C SER A 367 23.28 4.25 -5.60
N GLY A 368 23.07 4.03 -4.32
CA GLY A 368 22.79 5.10 -3.36
C GLY A 368 22.60 4.55 -1.95
N PHE A 369 21.93 5.35 -1.11
CA PHE A 369 21.60 4.98 0.26
C PHE A 369 20.11 5.24 0.51
N ILE A 370 19.46 4.31 1.19
CA ILE A 370 18.16 4.53 1.82
C ILE A 370 18.45 5.13 3.20
N GLU A 371 18.02 6.36 3.41
CA GLU A 371 18.37 7.11 4.64
C GLU A 371 17.46 6.77 5.83
N HIS A 372 16.25 6.30 5.57
CA HIS A 372 15.26 5.96 6.60
C HIS A 372 14.69 4.56 6.34
N PRO A 373 14.41 3.79 7.40
CA PRO A 373 13.71 2.53 7.26
C PRO A 373 12.26 2.75 6.81
N GLY A 374 11.69 1.74 6.15
CA GLY A 374 10.36 1.77 5.57
C GLY A 374 10.39 1.49 4.07
N PHE A 375 9.49 2.10 3.32
CA PHE A 375 9.43 1.96 1.88
C PHE A 375 9.92 3.24 1.19
N THR A 376 10.84 3.08 0.24
CA THR A 376 11.44 4.20 -0.49
C THR A 376 11.28 4.02 -1.99
N THR A 377 10.75 5.03 -2.66
CA THR A 377 10.76 5.14 -4.12
C THR A 377 12.07 5.77 -4.59
N ILE A 378 12.78 5.07 -5.46
CA ILE A 378 14.09 5.47 -6.00
C ILE A 378 13.91 5.82 -7.46
N HIS A 379 14.03 7.10 -7.79
CA HIS A 379 13.93 7.59 -9.17
C HIS A 379 15.15 7.19 -9.97
N LEU A 380 14.95 6.76 -11.21
CA LEU A 380 16.03 6.54 -12.16
C LEU A 380 16.52 7.89 -12.72
N ASP A 381 17.82 8.00 -13.00
CA ASP A 381 18.41 9.24 -13.53
C ASP A 381 17.86 9.60 -14.92
N SER A 382 17.45 8.57 -15.66
CA SER A 382 16.72 8.70 -16.93
C SER A 382 15.73 7.54 -17.03
N PRO A 383 14.49 7.78 -17.46
CA PRO A 383 13.53 6.72 -17.71
C PRO A 383 14.04 5.72 -18.75
N ILE A 384 13.74 4.45 -18.55
CA ILE A 384 14.17 3.35 -19.43
C ILE A 384 12.99 2.96 -20.33
N PRO A 385 13.12 3.08 -21.66
CA PRO A 385 12.09 2.65 -22.58
C PRO A 385 11.82 1.15 -22.50
N LEU A 386 10.57 0.78 -22.42
CA LEU A 386 10.07 -0.60 -22.43
C LEU A 386 9.10 -0.74 -23.61
N ALA A 387 9.42 -1.63 -24.54
CA ALA A 387 8.50 -1.94 -25.62
C ALA A 387 7.31 -2.75 -25.09
N ASP A 388 6.19 -2.70 -25.80
CA ASP A 388 5.01 -3.48 -25.47
C ASP A 388 5.32 -4.98 -25.36
N THR A 389 4.73 -5.63 -24.35
CA THR A 389 4.92 -7.06 -24.02
C THR A 389 6.34 -7.50 -23.68
N ASN A 390 7.28 -6.55 -23.54
CA ASN A 390 8.64 -6.89 -23.13
C ASN A 390 8.74 -7.16 -21.63
N SER A 391 9.45 -8.22 -21.29
CA SER A 391 9.81 -8.50 -19.90
C SER A 391 11.09 -7.77 -19.51
N PHE A 392 11.09 -7.24 -18.27
CA PHE A 392 12.22 -6.58 -17.69
C PHE A 392 12.42 -7.03 -16.24
N ALA A 393 13.66 -7.03 -15.78
CA ALA A 393 13.98 -7.39 -14.40
C ALA A 393 14.51 -6.19 -13.63
N VAL A 394 14.00 -6.02 -12.43
CA VAL A 394 14.55 -5.14 -11.41
C VAL A 394 15.32 -6.01 -10.44
N VAL A 395 16.64 -5.85 -10.43
CA VAL A 395 17.55 -6.55 -9.52
C VAL A 395 17.98 -5.58 -8.43
N TYR A 396 17.75 -5.96 -7.19
CA TYR A 396 18.24 -5.25 -6.01
C TYR A 396 19.41 -6.04 -5.42
N ARG A 397 20.56 -5.37 -5.28
CA ARG A 397 21.74 -5.88 -4.58
C ARG A 397 21.96 -5.07 -3.32
N GLN A 398 21.90 -5.74 -2.17
CA GLN A 398 22.27 -5.13 -0.91
C GLN A 398 23.79 -5.16 -0.77
N THR A 399 24.41 -3.99 -0.59
CA THR A 399 25.88 -3.86 -0.57
C THR A 399 26.43 -3.54 0.83
N GLY A 400 25.57 -3.58 1.86
CA GLY A 400 25.88 -3.21 3.24
C GLY A 400 26.81 -4.17 3.96
N TYR A 401 27.40 -3.68 5.06
CA TYR A 401 28.36 -4.42 5.91
C TYR A 401 27.74 -5.60 6.65
N TYR A 402 26.43 -5.59 6.85
CA TYR A 402 25.69 -6.69 7.45
C TYR A 402 25.20 -7.63 6.36
N ARG A 403 25.87 -8.76 6.20
CA ARG A 403 25.48 -9.87 5.31
C ARG A 403 24.19 -10.60 5.77
N GLN A 404 23.35 -9.95 6.54
CA GLN A 404 22.00 -10.42 6.82
C GLN A 404 21.07 -9.64 5.88
N THR A 405 20.99 -10.13 4.66
CA THR A 405 20.09 -9.60 3.65
C THR A 405 18.68 -9.86 4.12
N ILE A 406 17.96 -8.78 4.41
CA ILE A 406 16.55 -8.88 4.74
C ILE A 406 15.80 -8.97 3.42
N VAL A 407 15.29 -10.15 3.12
CA VAL A 407 14.36 -10.32 2.01
C VAL A 407 12.99 -9.92 2.51
N SER A 408 12.55 -8.73 2.12
CA SER A 408 11.19 -8.27 2.41
C SER A 408 10.22 -8.94 1.46
N CYS A 409 9.31 -9.73 1.98
CA CYS A 409 8.35 -10.46 1.16
C CYS A 409 6.96 -10.53 1.78
N THR A 410 5.98 -10.80 0.94
CA THR A 410 4.64 -11.27 1.31
C THR A 410 4.64 -12.80 1.27
N MET A 411 4.11 -13.43 2.31
CA MET A 411 3.93 -14.88 2.37
C MET A 411 2.63 -15.25 3.08
N HIS A 412 2.14 -16.46 2.85
CA HIS A 412 0.99 -17.00 3.58
C HIS A 412 1.38 -17.35 5.03
N TYR A 413 0.47 -17.12 5.96
CA TYR A 413 0.61 -17.54 7.34
C TYR A 413 -0.73 -18.02 7.91
N SER A 414 -0.70 -19.09 8.70
CA SER A 414 -1.87 -19.87 9.13
C SER A 414 -2.70 -19.23 10.26
N ASP A 415 -2.38 -18.04 10.73
CA ASP A 415 -3.09 -17.39 11.84
C ASP A 415 -4.21 -16.41 11.39
N GLY A 416 -4.56 -16.40 10.08
CA GLY A 416 -5.57 -15.51 9.50
C GLY A 416 -5.10 -14.07 9.28
N TYR A 417 -3.82 -13.76 9.56
CA TYR A 417 -3.29 -12.40 9.37
C TYR A 417 -3.02 -12.07 7.91
N TYR A 418 -2.58 -13.03 7.12
CA TYR A 418 -2.15 -12.84 5.75
C TYR A 418 -3.05 -13.56 4.76
N SER A 419 -3.36 -12.88 3.66
CA SER A 419 -3.92 -13.55 2.50
C SER A 419 -2.82 -14.26 1.71
N HIS A 420 -3.24 -15.26 0.94
CA HIS A 420 -2.37 -16.03 0.06
C HIS A 420 -1.55 -15.12 -0.87
N PRO A 421 -0.21 -15.18 -0.84
CA PRO A 421 0.58 -14.50 -1.86
C PRO A 421 0.33 -15.18 -3.19
N THR A 422 0.11 -14.41 -4.23
CA THR A 422 0.04 -14.94 -5.59
C THR A 422 1.36 -14.66 -6.30
N ASN A 423 2.42 -15.27 -5.84
CA ASN A 423 3.63 -15.34 -6.62
C ASN A 423 3.61 -16.61 -7.48
N TYR A 424 3.95 -16.46 -8.75
CA TYR A 424 4.08 -17.58 -9.68
C TYR A 424 5.55 -17.82 -10.01
N PRO A 425 5.97 -19.06 -10.28
CA PRO A 425 7.32 -19.36 -10.73
C PRO A 425 7.77 -18.44 -11.87
N GLY A 426 8.99 -17.93 -11.77
CA GLY A 426 9.56 -17.04 -12.77
C GLY A 426 9.25 -15.56 -12.59
N ASN A 427 8.57 -15.16 -11.52
CA ASN A 427 8.29 -13.75 -11.21
C ASN A 427 9.29 -13.14 -10.23
N CYS A 428 9.62 -13.86 -9.16
CA CYS A 428 10.49 -13.40 -8.10
C CYS A 428 11.67 -14.36 -7.90
N TYR A 429 12.85 -13.81 -7.69
CA TYR A 429 14.07 -14.57 -7.49
C TYR A 429 14.87 -14.03 -6.32
N VAL A 430 15.46 -14.93 -5.56
CA VAL A 430 16.49 -14.61 -4.59
C VAL A 430 17.82 -15.21 -5.05
N GLY A 431 18.94 -14.66 -4.60
CA GLY A 431 20.21 -15.16 -5.07
C GLY A 431 21.38 -14.72 -4.21
N TYR A 432 22.53 -15.31 -4.46
CA TYR A 432 23.77 -15.00 -3.78
C TYR A 432 24.95 -14.94 -4.75
N VAL A 433 25.99 -14.23 -4.35
CA VAL A 433 27.24 -14.16 -5.11
C VAL A 433 28.21 -15.18 -4.56
N THR A 434 28.68 -16.11 -5.41
CA THR A 434 29.68 -17.11 -5.03
C THR A 434 31.04 -16.47 -4.74
N ASN A 435 31.95 -17.20 -4.07
CA ASN A 435 33.33 -16.75 -3.85
C ASN A 435 34.09 -16.47 -5.17
N ALA A 436 33.64 -17.04 -6.28
CA ALA A 436 34.18 -16.80 -7.62
C ALA A 436 33.56 -15.56 -8.31
N GLY A 437 32.64 -14.85 -7.64
CA GLY A 437 31.95 -13.68 -8.19
C GLY A 437 30.81 -14.00 -9.16
N THR A 438 30.34 -15.25 -9.19
CA THR A 438 29.21 -15.68 -10.03
C THR A 438 27.90 -15.57 -9.26
N ASN A 439 26.88 -14.98 -9.88
CA ASN A 439 25.53 -14.93 -9.32
C ASN A 439 24.85 -16.30 -9.47
N VAL A 440 24.27 -16.80 -8.38
CA VAL A 440 23.40 -17.97 -8.36
C VAL A 440 22.00 -17.48 -8.03
N TRP A 441 21.02 -17.89 -8.81
CA TRP A 441 19.63 -17.50 -8.65
C TRP A 441 18.76 -18.70 -8.29
N LEU A 442 17.77 -18.47 -7.49
CA LEU A 442 16.77 -19.43 -7.00
C LEU A 442 15.40 -18.78 -7.18
N ASP A 443 14.43 -19.54 -7.66
CA ASP A 443 13.05 -19.04 -7.72
C ASP A 443 12.49 -18.90 -6.31
N ALA A 444 11.84 -17.79 -6.01
CA ALA A 444 11.30 -17.52 -4.69
C ALA A 444 10.12 -18.44 -4.34
N CYS A 445 9.47 -19.06 -5.33
CA CYS A 445 8.47 -20.09 -5.10
C CYS A 445 9.11 -21.39 -4.60
N ASP A 446 10.23 -21.83 -5.22
CA ASP A 446 10.93 -23.05 -4.83
C ASP A 446 11.55 -22.93 -3.43
N GLU A 447 12.07 -21.73 -3.10
CA GLU A 447 12.65 -21.45 -1.77
C GLU A 447 11.58 -21.40 -0.66
N ALA A 448 10.37 -20.97 -0.97
CA ALA A 448 9.25 -20.98 -0.06
C ALA A 448 8.85 -22.41 0.31
N ASP A 449 8.74 -23.30 -0.67
CA ASP A 449 8.44 -24.73 -0.46
C ASP A 449 9.46 -25.43 0.45
N TYR A 450 10.73 -25.02 0.38
CA TYR A 450 11.79 -25.55 1.22
C TYR A 450 11.66 -25.09 2.69
N VAL A 451 11.12 -23.90 2.91
CA VAL A 451 10.96 -23.30 4.25
C VAL A 451 9.68 -23.77 4.92
N ASP A 452 8.60 -23.82 4.17
CA ASP A 452 7.28 -24.30 4.59
C ASP A 452 6.54 -24.86 3.35
N PRO A 453 6.36 -26.19 3.26
CA PRO A 453 5.71 -26.80 2.10
C PRO A 453 4.22 -26.45 1.93
N THR A 454 3.65 -25.68 2.86
CA THR A 454 2.30 -25.09 2.73
C THR A 454 2.33 -23.66 2.19
N ASP A 455 3.52 -23.11 1.93
CA ASP A 455 3.70 -21.73 1.48
C ASP A 455 3.57 -21.64 -0.06
N GLU A 456 2.76 -20.70 -0.54
CA GLU A 456 2.46 -20.53 -1.97
C GLU A 456 3.52 -19.67 -2.70
N GLY A 457 4.69 -19.51 -2.10
CA GLY A 457 5.79 -18.71 -2.65
C GLY A 457 5.93 -17.32 -2.02
N TRP A 458 7.09 -16.70 -2.23
CA TRP A 458 7.36 -15.35 -1.71
C TRP A 458 7.16 -14.29 -2.78
N GLY A 459 6.26 -13.35 -2.54
CA GLY A 459 6.17 -12.13 -3.31
C GLY A 459 7.18 -11.11 -2.79
N LEU A 460 8.25 -10.81 -3.55
CA LEU A 460 9.26 -9.85 -3.14
C LEU A 460 8.71 -8.42 -3.16
N CYS A 461 9.07 -7.63 -2.14
CA CYS A 461 8.63 -6.24 -1.99
C CYS A 461 9.44 -5.28 -2.88
N ILE A 462 9.52 -5.58 -4.15
CA ILE A 462 10.11 -4.73 -5.18
C ILE A 462 8.98 -4.21 -6.06
N LYS A 463 8.89 -2.89 -6.22
CA LYS A 463 7.91 -2.26 -7.12
C LYS A 463 8.61 -1.60 -8.30
N ALA A 464 7.93 -1.61 -9.44
CA ALA A 464 8.33 -0.89 -10.64
C ALA A 464 7.27 0.16 -10.99
N TYR A 465 7.68 1.40 -11.16
CA TYR A 465 6.83 2.52 -11.53
C TYR A 465 7.11 2.95 -12.95
N THR A 466 6.09 2.88 -13.81
CA THR A 466 6.23 3.23 -15.22
C THR A 466 5.26 4.33 -15.63
N ARG A 467 5.63 5.02 -16.71
CA ARG A 467 4.77 5.98 -17.42
C ARG A 467 4.52 5.47 -18.83
N PHE A 468 3.36 5.77 -19.38
CA PHE A 468 3.11 5.52 -20.80
C PHE A 468 3.99 6.43 -21.65
N ALA A 469 4.67 5.87 -22.63
CA ALA A 469 5.45 6.65 -23.58
C ALA A 469 4.55 7.64 -24.34
N LYS A 470 5.06 8.85 -24.59
CA LYS A 470 4.29 9.87 -25.33
C LYS A 470 3.89 9.34 -26.72
N GLY A 471 2.60 9.35 -26.98
CA GLY A 471 2.03 8.82 -28.22
C GLY A 471 1.77 7.32 -28.22
N ALA A 472 1.94 6.63 -27.08
CA ALA A 472 1.41 5.28 -26.93
C ALA A 472 -0.08 5.27 -27.25
N PRO A 473 -0.56 4.37 -28.11
CA PRO A 473 -1.97 4.29 -28.39
C PRO A 473 -2.71 3.94 -27.10
N LYS A 474 -3.67 4.75 -26.70
CA LYS A 474 -4.64 4.43 -25.64
C LYS A 474 -5.62 3.34 -26.10
N GLY A 475 -5.16 2.35 -26.84
CA GLY A 475 -5.97 1.25 -27.29
C GLY A 475 -6.13 0.23 -26.17
N ASP A 476 -7.31 -0.03 -25.68
CA ASP A 476 -7.74 -0.93 -24.59
C ASP A 476 -7.80 -0.33 -23.18
N ALA A 477 -7.49 0.95 -22.98
CA ALA A 477 -7.94 1.61 -21.77
C ALA A 477 -9.46 1.82 -21.85
N PRO A 478 -10.20 1.66 -20.76
CA PRO A 478 -11.61 1.98 -20.74
C PRO A 478 -11.82 3.43 -21.22
N PRO A 479 -12.83 3.66 -22.02
CA PRO A 479 -13.05 4.96 -22.68
C PRO A 479 -13.37 6.09 -21.71
N SER A 480 -13.75 5.77 -20.47
CA SER A 480 -14.02 6.76 -19.43
C SER A 480 -13.62 6.27 -18.03
N SER A 481 -13.46 7.21 -17.10
CA SER A 481 -13.24 6.88 -15.68
C SER A 481 -14.44 6.16 -15.04
N GLU A 482 -15.65 6.39 -15.57
CA GLU A 482 -16.88 5.72 -15.11
C GLU A 482 -16.88 4.23 -15.51
N ASP A 483 -16.46 3.91 -16.72
CA ASP A 483 -16.32 2.54 -17.20
C ASP A 483 -15.30 1.75 -16.39
N GLY A 484 -14.24 2.40 -16.00
CA GLY A 484 -13.25 1.78 -15.17
C GLY A 484 -13.69 1.56 -13.73
N ALA A 485 -14.39 2.51 -13.16
CA ALA A 485 -14.98 2.33 -11.84
C ALA A 485 -15.98 1.17 -11.84
N ARG A 486 -16.77 1.04 -12.90
CA ARG A 486 -17.68 -0.09 -13.09
C ARG A 486 -16.94 -1.41 -13.25
N MET A 487 -15.91 -1.46 -14.09
CA MET A 487 -15.06 -2.63 -14.22
C MET A 487 -14.48 -3.06 -12.88
N MET A 488 -13.89 -2.13 -12.13
CA MET A 488 -13.29 -2.41 -10.83
C MET A 488 -14.34 -2.89 -9.82
N SER A 489 -15.54 -2.34 -9.83
CA SER A 489 -16.66 -2.78 -8.99
C SER A 489 -17.14 -4.20 -9.33
N ASP A 490 -17.30 -4.50 -10.63
CA ASP A 490 -17.72 -5.82 -11.10
C ASP A 490 -16.69 -6.90 -10.73
N LEU A 491 -15.40 -6.58 -10.87
CA LEU A 491 -14.31 -7.50 -10.55
C LEU A 491 -14.17 -7.72 -9.04
N ALA A 492 -14.36 -6.69 -8.23
CA ALA A 492 -14.39 -6.82 -6.77
C ALA A 492 -15.58 -7.70 -6.33
N THR A 493 -16.74 -7.53 -6.95
CA THR A 493 -17.94 -8.33 -6.68
C THR A 493 -17.76 -9.80 -7.08
N ALA A 494 -17.00 -10.07 -8.15
CA ALA A 494 -16.68 -11.41 -8.60
C ALA A 494 -15.67 -12.14 -7.68
N GLY A 495 -15.11 -11.46 -6.68
CA GLY A 495 -14.20 -12.05 -5.69
C GLY A 495 -12.85 -12.48 -6.29
N TRP A 496 -12.33 -11.76 -7.28
CA TRP A 496 -11.06 -12.07 -7.92
C TRP A 496 -9.88 -11.55 -7.09
N PRO A 497 -9.21 -12.41 -6.31
CA PRO A 497 -8.18 -12.01 -5.35
C PRO A 497 -6.97 -11.32 -6.00
N TRP A 498 -6.61 -11.74 -7.21
CA TRP A 498 -5.44 -11.26 -7.93
C TRP A 498 -5.55 -9.78 -8.39
N LEU A 499 -6.75 -9.21 -8.45
CA LEU A 499 -6.94 -7.78 -8.72
C LEU A 499 -6.34 -6.91 -7.63
N GLN A 500 -6.27 -7.44 -6.43
CA GLN A 500 -5.69 -6.79 -5.28
C GLN A 500 -4.16 -6.82 -5.30
N GLU A 501 -3.54 -7.58 -6.20
CA GLU A 501 -2.09 -7.76 -6.27
C GLU A 501 -1.39 -6.75 -7.14
N THR A 502 -2.08 -6.20 -8.13
CA THR A 502 -1.39 -5.52 -9.21
C THR A 502 -1.50 -4.02 -9.21
N SER A 503 -2.34 -3.40 -8.59
CA SER A 503 -2.58 -1.99 -8.54
C SER A 503 -4.04 -1.65 -8.67
N THR A 504 -4.34 -0.61 -8.08
CA THR A 504 -5.68 -0.16 -7.84
C THR A 504 -6.02 1.12 -8.57
N THR A 505 -5.10 1.64 -9.37
CA THR A 505 -5.51 2.68 -10.31
C THR A 505 -6.17 2.03 -11.52
N PHE A 506 -7.25 2.64 -11.95
CA PHE A 506 -7.96 2.28 -13.16
C PHE A 506 -7.01 2.13 -14.36
N GLY A 507 -6.10 3.07 -14.60
CA GLY A 507 -5.13 2.99 -15.68
C GLY A 507 -4.18 1.80 -15.57
N ALA A 508 -3.73 1.48 -14.37
CA ALA A 508 -2.84 0.35 -14.14
C ALA A 508 -3.58 -1.00 -14.19
N ALA A 509 -4.80 -1.06 -13.64
CA ALA A 509 -5.63 -2.25 -13.75
C ALA A 509 -6.02 -2.54 -15.21
N ALA A 510 -6.29 -1.51 -16.00
CA ALA A 510 -6.59 -1.68 -17.42
C ALA A 510 -5.43 -2.27 -18.22
N GLY A 511 -4.19 -1.97 -17.83
CA GLY A 511 -2.98 -2.51 -18.44
C GLY A 511 -2.55 -3.88 -17.94
N PHE A 512 -3.18 -4.42 -16.89
CA PHE A 512 -2.82 -5.73 -16.38
C PHE A 512 -3.09 -6.83 -17.41
N VAL A 513 -2.13 -7.71 -17.60
CA VAL A 513 -2.27 -8.87 -18.49
C VAL A 513 -2.52 -10.10 -17.64
N GLY A 514 -3.69 -10.71 -17.79
CA GLY A 514 -4.04 -11.96 -17.12
C GLY A 514 -3.18 -13.15 -17.57
N ALA A 515 -3.35 -14.29 -16.91
CA ALA A 515 -2.68 -15.54 -17.25
C ALA A 515 -2.92 -15.99 -18.70
N ASN A 516 -4.01 -15.52 -19.32
CA ASN A 516 -4.37 -15.74 -20.71
C ASN A 516 -3.75 -14.74 -21.71
N GLY A 517 -2.87 -13.85 -21.26
CA GLY A 517 -2.23 -12.85 -22.11
C GLY A 517 -3.12 -11.67 -22.52
N ARG A 518 -4.29 -11.49 -21.92
CA ARG A 518 -5.23 -10.40 -22.23
C ARG A 518 -5.22 -9.34 -21.13
N SER A 519 -5.45 -8.07 -21.50
CA SER A 519 -5.61 -7.00 -20.52
C SER A 519 -6.81 -7.27 -19.60
N LEU A 520 -6.79 -6.68 -18.39
CA LEU A 520 -7.91 -6.80 -17.47
C LEU A 520 -9.21 -6.26 -18.07
N TRP A 521 -9.11 -5.14 -18.78
CA TRP A 521 -10.22 -4.56 -19.51
C TRP A 521 -10.77 -5.52 -20.56
N ALA A 522 -9.89 -6.14 -21.36
CA ALA A 522 -10.29 -7.14 -22.34
C ALA A 522 -10.94 -8.36 -21.68
N ASN A 523 -10.37 -8.87 -20.57
CA ASN A 523 -10.96 -9.97 -19.82
C ASN A 523 -12.35 -9.60 -19.27
N TRP A 524 -12.51 -8.41 -18.69
CA TRP A 524 -13.80 -7.96 -18.17
C TRP A 524 -14.84 -7.79 -19.28
N LEU A 525 -14.49 -7.16 -20.39
CA LEU A 525 -15.39 -7.03 -21.56
C LEU A 525 -15.83 -8.39 -22.09
N LEU A 526 -14.95 -9.37 -22.07
CA LEU A 526 -15.20 -10.72 -22.58
C LEU A 526 -15.81 -11.66 -21.52
N GLY A 527 -15.93 -11.21 -20.26
CA GLY A 527 -16.39 -12.04 -19.14
C GLY A 527 -15.48 -13.23 -18.86
N LEU A 528 -14.18 -13.09 -19.15
CA LEU A 528 -13.16 -14.11 -18.92
C LEU A 528 -12.53 -13.94 -17.55
N ASP A 529 -12.18 -15.06 -16.92
CA ASP A 529 -11.37 -15.04 -15.70
C ASP A 529 -9.90 -14.78 -16.06
N PRO A 530 -9.32 -13.67 -15.66
CA PRO A 530 -7.92 -13.36 -15.96
C PRO A 530 -6.92 -14.25 -15.25
N ALA A 531 -7.30 -14.94 -14.17
CA ALA A 531 -6.46 -15.93 -13.51
C ALA A 531 -6.42 -17.27 -14.26
N SER A 532 -7.38 -17.50 -15.17
CA SER A 532 -7.42 -18.72 -15.97
C SER A 532 -6.49 -18.61 -17.19
N PRO A 533 -5.62 -19.59 -17.44
CA PRO A 533 -4.85 -19.65 -18.68
C PRO A 533 -5.72 -19.98 -19.92
N GLU A 534 -7.00 -20.32 -19.70
CA GLU A 534 -7.91 -20.61 -20.81
C GLU A 534 -8.18 -19.38 -21.65
N VAL A 535 -7.76 -19.40 -22.89
CA VAL A 535 -8.11 -18.40 -23.91
C VAL A 535 -9.43 -18.83 -24.52
N ARG A 536 -10.52 -18.20 -24.10
CA ARG A 536 -11.78 -18.29 -24.84
C ARG A 536 -11.88 -17.04 -25.72
N ASP A 537 -11.65 -17.22 -26.99
CA ASP A 537 -11.91 -16.17 -27.96
C ASP A 537 -13.42 -16.00 -28.18
N ILE A 538 -13.84 -14.77 -28.45
CA ILE A 538 -15.15 -14.59 -29.05
C ILE A 538 -15.08 -15.20 -30.46
N VAL A 539 -15.79 -16.28 -30.62
CA VAL A 539 -15.87 -16.93 -31.92
C VAL A 539 -16.98 -16.24 -32.74
N LEU A 540 -16.59 -15.53 -33.80
CA LEU A 540 -17.51 -15.08 -34.83
C LEU A 540 -17.84 -16.26 -35.72
N SER A 541 -19.12 -16.60 -35.79
CA SER A 541 -19.62 -17.66 -36.67
C SER A 541 -20.47 -17.01 -37.79
N ILE A 542 -20.19 -17.40 -39.00
CA ILE A 542 -20.98 -16.98 -40.18
C ILE A 542 -21.83 -18.17 -40.58
N ASP A 543 -23.15 -17.99 -40.52
CA ASP A 543 -24.11 -18.99 -41.05
C ASP A 543 -24.63 -18.52 -42.42
N MET A 544 -24.49 -19.39 -43.41
CA MET A 544 -24.93 -19.17 -44.76
C MET A 544 -26.21 -19.94 -45.09
N THR A 545 -26.86 -20.54 -44.09
CA THR A 545 -28.07 -21.35 -44.25
C THR A 545 -29.24 -20.45 -44.66
N GLY A 546 -29.67 -20.52 -45.89
CA GLY A 546 -30.80 -19.70 -46.41
C GLY A 546 -30.42 -18.65 -47.43
N GLY A 547 -29.15 -18.55 -47.82
CA GLY A 547 -28.69 -17.66 -48.90
C GLY A 547 -28.36 -16.24 -48.44
N THR A 548 -28.70 -15.87 -47.20
CA THR A 548 -28.30 -14.59 -46.60
C THR A 548 -27.34 -14.90 -45.46
N PRO A 549 -26.13 -14.31 -45.43
CA PRO A 549 -25.21 -14.52 -44.33
C PRO A 549 -25.74 -13.89 -43.03
N SER A 550 -25.65 -14.63 -41.93
CA SER A 550 -25.85 -14.09 -40.60
C SER A 550 -24.59 -14.27 -39.75
N ILE A 551 -24.26 -13.31 -38.93
CA ILE A 551 -23.09 -13.34 -38.09
C ILE A 551 -23.54 -13.42 -36.63
N SER A 552 -23.06 -14.42 -35.95
CA SER A 552 -23.25 -14.60 -34.51
C SER A 552 -21.92 -14.70 -33.77
N TRP A 553 -21.92 -14.53 -32.47
CA TRP A 553 -20.74 -14.64 -31.63
C TRP A 553 -21.06 -15.26 -30.28
N LEU A 554 -20.08 -15.97 -29.73
CA LEU A 554 -20.14 -16.57 -28.40
C LEU A 554 -18.80 -16.31 -27.65
N PRO A 555 -18.82 -15.99 -26.34
CA PRO A 555 -20.01 -15.79 -25.53
C PRO A 555 -20.68 -14.42 -25.77
N SER A 556 -21.99 -14.34 -25.63
CA SER A 556 -22.73 -13.09 -25.53
C SER A 556 -23.14 -12.86 -24.08
N LEU A 557 -22.69 -11.75 -23.51
CA LEU A 557 -22.85 -11.47 -22.09
C LEU A 557 -23.97 -10.46 -21.83
N PRO A 558 -24.80 -10.67 -20.80
CA PRO A 558 -25.82 -9.71 -20.41
C PRO A 558 -25.20 -8.34 -20.08
N GLY A 559 -25.83 -7.27 -20.54
CA GLY A 559 -25.42 -5.90 -20.25
C GLY A 559 -24.22 -5.40 -21.07
N ARG A 560 -23.80 -6.13 -22.11
CA ARG A 560 -22.82 -5.68 -23.10
C ARG A 560 -23.48 -5.36 -24.41
N THR A 561 -23.03 -4.30 -25.04
CA THR A 561 -23.43 -3.94 -26.43
C THR A 561 -22.35 -4.45 -27.37
N TYR A 562 -22.75 -5.19 -28.39
CA TYR A 562 -21.86 -5.72 -29.40
C TYR A 562 -22.14 -4.99 -30.73
N ILE A 563 -21.11 -4.38 -31.29
CA ILE A 563 -21.22 -3.66 -32.57
C ILE A 563 -20.34 -4.36 -33.60
N LEU A 564 -20.96 -4.85 -34.64
CA LEU A 564 -20.26 -5.46 -35.77
C LEU A 564 -19.82 -4.38 -36.75
N TYR A 565 -18.56 -4.41 -37.13
CA TYR A 565 -18.02 -3.54 -38.17
C TYR A 565 -17.57 -4.38 -39.34
N GLY A 566 -17.83 -3.89 -40.56
CA GLY A 566 -17.35 -4.48 -41.78
C GLY A 566 -16.56 -3.50 -42.63
N ARG A 567 -15.69 -4.03 -43.51
CA ARG A 567 -15.00 -3.26 -44.55
C ARG A 567 -14.75 -4.11 -45.79
N ASP A 568 -14.52 -3.44 -46.91
CA ASP A 568 -14.44 -4.12 -48.20
C ASP A 568 -13.06 -4.71 -48.48
N SER A 569 -11.99 -4.11 -47.94
CA SER A 569 -10.62 -4.59 -48.12
C SER A 569 -9.75 -4.35 -46.91
N LEU A 570 -8.57 -4.96 -46.89
CA LEU A 570 -7.52 -4.71 -45.89
C LEU A 570 -6.55 -3.60 -46.31
N ALA A 571 -6.82 -2.89 -47.38
CA ALA A 571 -5.96 -1.82 -47.84
C ALA A 571 -5.88 -0.65 -46.85
N PRO A 572 -4.73 0.02 -46.72
CA PRO A 572 -4.62 1.23 -45.91
C PRO A 572 -5.60 2.31 -46.45
N GLY A 573 -6.39 2.86 -45.53
CA GLY A 573 -7.39 3.90 -45.86
C GLY A 573 -8.82 3.41 -46.06
N ASP A 574 -9.05 2.10 -46.11
CA ASP A 574 -10.40 1.56 -46.16
C ASP A 574 -11.01 1.60 -44.73
N ALA A 575 -12.15 2.30 -44.62
CA ALA A 575 -12.75 2.57 -43.29
C ALA A 575 -13.64 1.41 -42.84
N TRP A 576 -13.60 1.10 -41.55
CA TRP A 576 -14.55 0.24 -40.89
C TRP A 576 -15.89 0.98 -40.76
N ARG A 577 -16.99 0.32 -41.11
CA ARG A 577 -18.36 0.83 -40.95
C ARG A 577 -19.20 -0.15 -40.16
N GLU A 578 -20.11 0.35 -39.36
CA GLU A 578 -21.06 -0.48 -38.62
C GLU A 578 -21.97 -1.24 -39.61
N VAL A 579 -22.21 -2.51 -39.32
CA VAL A 579 -23.05 -3.38 -40.15
C VAL A 579 -24.06 -4.12 -39.28
N ASP A 580 -25.24 -4.37 -39.84
CA ASP A 580 -26.26 -5.18 -39.18
C ASP A 580 -25.80 -6.65 -39.15
N PRO A 581 -25.65 -7.26 -37.98
CA PRO A 581 -25.21 -8.66 -37.85
C PRO A 581 -26.21 -9.65 -38.47
N THR A 582 -27.47 -9.25 -38.65
CA THR A 582 -28.52 -10.07 -39.27
C THR A 582 -28.54 -10.00 -40.79
N ASP A 583 -27.93 -8.95 -41.36
CA ASP A 583 -27.76 -8.79 -42.82
C ASP A 583 -26.40 -8.17 -43.18
N PRO A 584 -25.28 -8.83 -42.81
CA PRO A 584 -23.94 -8.30 -43.10
C PRO A 584 -23.65 -8.23 -44.60
N GLY A 585 -24.34 -9.02 -45.43
CA GLY A 585 -24.20 -9.03 -46.87
C GLY A 585 -24.76 -7.78 -47.57
N ALA A 586 -25.72 -7.06 -46.96
CA ALA A 586 -26.30 -5.84 -47.52
C ALA A 586 -25.27 -4.70 -47.70
N THR A 587 -24.17 -4.73 -46.95
CA THR A 587 -23.12 -3.72 -46.99
C THR A 587 -22.00 -4.00 -47.98
N GLY A 588 -21.92 -5.20 -48.56
CA GLY A 588 -20.83 -5.64 -49.43
C GLY A 588 -19.48 -5.87 -48.70
N ALA A 589 -19.48 -5.86 -47.39
CA ALA A 589 -18.24 -6.04 -46.61
C ALA A 589 -17.72 -7.48 -46.72
N HIS A 590 -16.40 -7.63 -46.85
CA HIS A 590 -15.71 -8.92 -46.89
C HIS A 590 -14.91 -9.25 -45.62
N TYR A 591 -14.65 -8.24 -44.79
CA TYR A 591 -13.89 -8.36 -43.54
C TYR A 591 -14.74 -7.81 -42.40
N PHE A 592 -14.77 -8.54 -41.30
CA PHE A 592 -15.57 -8.19 -40.12
C PHE A 592 -14.74 -8.15 -38.85
N ARG A 593 -15.08 -7.23 -37.98
CA ARG A 593 -14.61 -7.18 -36.61
C ARG A 593 -15.76 -6.89 -35.67
N LEU A 594 -15.69 -7.42 -34.44
CA LEU A 594 -16.62 -7.11 -33.37
C LEU A 594 -15.98 -6.07 -32.45
N ALA A 595 -16.71 -5.01 -32.16
CA ALA A 595 -16.41 -4.14 -31.03
C ALA A 595 -17.42 -4.42 -29.94
N ILE A 596 -16.96 -4.41 -28.70
CA ILE A 596 -17.80 -4.58 -27.54
C ILE A 596 -17.90 -3.21 -26.89
N GLY A 597 -19.14 -2.70 -26.82
CA GLY A 597 -19.50 -1.48 -26.12
C GLY A 597 -20.31 -1.80 -24.86
N GLN A 598 -20.63 -0.75 -24.14
CA GLN A 598 -21.49 -0.85 -22.97
C GLN A 598 -22.95 -0.94 -23.32
#